data_2d2af8ca4b9999a5fc0d6f13e20360ac
#
_entry.id   2d2af8ca4b9999a5fc0d6f13e20360ac
#
_cell.length_a   1.000
_cell.length_b   1.000
_cell.length_c   1.000
_cell.angle_alpha   90.00
_cell.angle_beta   90.00
_cell.angle_gamma   90.00
#
_symmetry.space_group_name_H-M   'P 1'
#
loop_
_entity.id
_entity.type
_entity.pdbx_description
1 polymer ?
#
loop_
_entity_poly.entity_id
_entity_poly.type
_entity_poly.pdbx_seq_one_letter_code
_entity_poly.pdbx_strand_id
1 'polypeptide(L)'
;MKPIFRFLKSGLTLLAQAWLILGISLILLLLVDQILRLVLTGGDRLASFEPGVIAPGRSRAQAVADDKWIDAYWNEHEESRYTRWISYVYWRRQPFDGALIDVDENGFRVSPSLPDALHTIWLFGGSTVWGTGNRNDGTLAAQLQAVYAQRAPELKVRVLNFGESGYVSRQSLTALQSALACGTPTADLAIFVDGANDVFAALQQGAAGFPQN
;
A
#
# COMPACT_ATOMS: atom_id res chain seq x y z
N MET A 1 -48.64 53.19 -1.08
CA MET A 1 -47.16 53.12 -1.33
C MET A 1 -46.33 52.60 -0.15
N LYS A 2 -46.80 52.53 1.09
CA LYS A 2 -46.03 52.02 2.26
C LYS A 2 -45.74 50.51 2.32
N PRO A 3 -46.58 49.55 1.83
CA PRO A 3 -46.28 48.10 1.96
C PRO A 3 -45.18 47.60 1.02
N ILE A 4 -45.06 48.11 -0.19
CA ILE A 4 -44.06 47.69 -1.18
C ILE A 4 -42.64 48.02 -0.70
N PHE A 5 -42.45 49.18 -0.09
CA PHE A 5 -41.15 49.62 0.45
C PHE A 5 -40.70 48.76 1.66
N ARG A 6 -41.62 48.20 2.46
CA ARG A 6 -41.33 47.28 3.54
C ARG A 6 -40.88 45.91 2.98
N PHE A 7 -41.52 45.43 1.92
CA PHE A 7 -41.19 44.16 1.29
C PHE A 7 -39.82 44.20 0.64
N LEU A 8 -39.49 45.29 -0.06
CA LEU A 8 -38.17 45.51 -0.67
C LEU A 8 -37.04 45.61 0.40
N LYS A 9 -37.25 46.29 1.51
CA LYS A 9 -36.28 46.35 2.62
C LYS A 9 -36.07 44.99 3.26
N SER A 10 -37.09 44.18 3.46
CA SER A 10 -37.01 42.85 3.98
C SER A 10 -36.24 41.90 3.05
N GLY A 11 -36.47 41.99 1.74
CA GLY A 11 -35.75 41.21 0.76
C GLY A 11 -34.25 41.56 0.66
N LEU A 12 -33.90 42.84 0.73
CA LEU A 12 -32.51 43.30 0.75
C LEU A 12 -31.76 42.83 2.01
N THR A 13 -32.43 42.82 3.17
CA THR A 13 -31.86 42.38 4.45
C THR A 13 -31.61 40.87 4.39
N LEU A 14 -32.53 40.10 3.85
CA LEU A 14 -32.35 38.63 3.66
C LEU A 14 -31.22 38.33 2.70
N LEU A 15 -31.09 39.03 1.59
CA LEU A 15 -30.00 38.92 0.67
C LEU A 15 -28.64 39.26 1.32
N ALA A 16 -28.55 40.34 2.08
CA ALA A 16 -27.35 40.73 2.80
C ALA A 16 -26.95 39.69 3.85
N GLN A 17 -27.92 39.11 4.58
CA GLN A 17 -27.69 38.03 5.52
C GLN A 17 -27.20 36.77 4.83
N ALA A 18 -27.78 36.40 3.68
CA ALA A 18 -27.35 35.24 2.91
C ALA A 18 -25.89 35.40 2.40
N TRP A 19 -25.55 36.60 1.92
CA TRP A 19 -24.17 36.90 1.52
C TRP A 19 -23.18 36.90 2.68
N LEU A 20 -23.59 37.37 3.85
CA LEU A 20 -22.79 37.36 5.09
C LEU A 20 -22.52 35.92 5.51
N ILE A 21 -23.54 35.04 5.53
CA ILE A 21 -23.40 33.62 5.87
C ILE A 21 -22.47 32.92 4.88
N LEU A 22 -22.66 33.15 3.58
CA LEU A 22 -21.79 32.60 2.52
C LEU A 22 -20.33 33.04 2.70
N GLY A 23 -20.10 34.31 2.97
CA GLY A 23 -18.76 34.87 3.18
C GLY A 23 -18.07 34.28 4.40
N ILE A 24 -18.79 34.19 5.54
CA ILE A 24 -18.27 33.57 6.76
C ILE A 24 -17.98 32.09 6.53
N SER A 25 -18.88 31.36 5.87
CA SER A 25 -18.67 29.93 5.55
C SER A 25 -17.44 29.72 4.67
N LEU A 26 -17.22 30.55 3.66
CA LEU A 26 -16.05 30.48 2.81
C LEU A 26 -14.75 30.77 3.59
N ILE A 27 -14.75 31.79 4.46
CA ILE A 27 -13.60 32.09 5.31
C ILE A 27 -13.29 30.92 6.25
N LEU A 28 -14.30 30.32 6.88
CA LEU A 28 -14.13 29.16 7.73
C LEU A 28 -13.56 27.95 6.97
N LEU A 29 -14.04 27.74 5.75
CA LEU A 29 -13.55 26.65 4.89
C LEU A 29 -12.07 26.85 4.52
N LEU A 30 -11.68 28.07 4.18
CA LEU A 30 -10.27 28.40 3.91
C LEU A 30 -9.40 28.29 5.16
N LEU A 31 -9.89 28.66 6.34
CA LEU A 31 -9.17 28.47 7.60
C LEU A 31 -8.99 26.99 7.93
N VAL A 32 -10.02 26.17 7.74
CA VAL A 32 -9.92 24.71 7.92
C VAL A 32 -8.91 24.12 6.95
N ASP A 33 -8.91 24.51 5.67
CA ASP A 33 -7.91 24.07 4.68
C ASP A 33 -6.48 24.45 5.12
N GLN A 34 -6.27 25.68 5.58
CA GLN A 34 -4.95 26.13 6.06
C GLN A 34 -4.50 25.38 7.32
N ILE A 35 -5.39 25.16 8.27
CA ILE A 35 -5.10 24.37 9.49
C ILE A 35 -4.77 22.93 9.10
N LEU A 36 -5.55 22.34 8.20
CA LEU A 36 -5.34 20.98 7.72
C LEU A 36 -3.99 20.84 7.03
N ARG A 37 -3.63 21.79 6.14
CA ARG A 37 -2.31 21.85 5.52
C ARG A 37 -1.21 21.96 6.57
N LEU A 38 -1.35 22.83 7.55
CA LEU A 38 -0.35 23.02 8.63
C LEU A 38 -0.19 21.74 9.47
N VAL A 39 -1.28 21.06 9.79
CA VAL A 39 -1.28 19.80 10.53
C VAL A 39 -0.68 18.67 9.71
N LEU A 40 -1.05 18.53 8.44
CA LEU A 40 -0.54 17.50 7.56
C LEU A 40 0.95 17.73 7.23
N THR A 41 1.36 18.96 6.88
CA THR A 41 2.78 19.26 6.65
C THR A 41 3.62 19.30 7.93
N GLY A 42 3.01 19.61 9.09
CA GLY A 42 3.63 19.46 10.39
C GLY A 42 3.74 17.99 10.82
N GLY A 43 2.74 17.17 10.46
CA GLY A 43 2.75 15.72 10.63
C GLY A 43 3.86 15.04 9.83
N ASP A 44 4.11 15.48 8.59
CA ASP A 44 5.24 14.99 7.77
C ASP A 44 6.61 15.30 8.41
N ARG A 45 6.71 16.37 9.17
CA ARG A 45 7.93 16.68 9.97
C ARG A 45 8.05 15.86 11.25
N LEU A 46 6.93 15.42 11.83
CA LEU A 46 6.88 14.53 12.99
C LEU A 46 6.88 13.05 12.58
N ALA A 47 6.36 12.74 11.39
CA ALA A 47 6.39 11.43 10.74
C ALA A 47 7.67 11.22 9.91
N SER A 48 8.72 12.02 10.10
CA SER A 48 10.08 11.58 9.83
C SER A 48 10.47 10.48 10.85
N PHE A 49 9.60 9.47 10.94
CA PHE A 49 9.98 8.15 11.40
C PHE A 49 11.06 7.70 10.44
N GLU A 50 12.29 7.81 10.87
CA GLU A 50 13.41 7.25 10.14
C GLU A 50 13.13 5.76 10.00
N PRO A 51 12.85 5.22 8.79
CA PRO A 51 12.95 3.79 8.60
C PRO A 51 14.44 3.49 8.72
N GLY A 52 14.85 3.14 9.92
CA GLY A 52 16.23 2.80 10.19
C GLY A 52 16.60 1.46 9.59
N VAL A 53 16.72 1.37 8.28
CA VAL A 53 17.67 0.46 7.63
C VAL A 53 18.05 1.07 6.28
N ILE A 54 18.71 2.19 6.30
CA ILE A 54 19.61 2.55 5.20
C ILE A 54 20.76 1.55 5.31
N ALA A 55 21.04 0.82 4.24
CA ALA A 55 22.18 -0.07 4.19
C ALA A 55 23.43 0.62 4.77
N PRO A 56 24.21 -0.04 5.65
CA PRO A 56 25.34 0.58 6.29
C PRO A 56 26.26 1.22 5.24
N GLY A 57 26.46 2.55 5.30
CA GLY A 57 27.34 3.30 4.42
C GLY A 57 26.68 4.24 3.40
N ARG A 58 25.34 4.26 3.25
CA ARG A 58 24.67 5.27 2.40
C ARG A 58 24.10 6.41 3.23
N SER A 59 24.45 7.66 2.88
CA SER A 59 23.79 8.83 3.43
C SER A 59 22.37 8.99 2.85
N ARG A 60 21.44 9.60 3.61
CA ARG A 60 20.09 9.91 3.14
C ARG A 60 20.10 10.72 1.82
N ALA A 61 21.07 11.60 1.64
CA ALA A 61 21.26 12.36 0.40
C ALA A 61 21.63 11.47 -0.79
N GLN A 62 22.39 10.40 -0.58
CA GLN A 62 22.74 9.42 -1.63
C GLN A 62 21.56 8.50 -1.95
N ALA A 63 20.75 8.13 -0.95
CA ALA A 63 19.50 7.40 -1.18
C ALA A 63 18.52 8.21 -2.04
N VAL A 64 18.35 9.51 -1.75
CA VAL A 64 17.48 10.42 -2.51
C VAL A 64 18.01 10.72 -3.91
N ALA A 65 19.33 10.78 -4.11
CA ALA A 65 19.94 11.03 -5.43
C ALA A 65 19.81 9.83 -6.40
N ASP A 66 19.65 8.61 -5.85
CA ASP A 66 19.41 7.37 -6.63
C ASP A 66 17.93 7.18 -7.01
N ASP A 67 17.02 8.07 -6.60
CA ASP A 67 15.56 7.89 -6.70
C ASP A 67 14.96 8.23 -8.08
N LYS A 68 15.76 8.27 -9.13
CA LYS A 68 15.28 8.48 -10.52
C LYS A 68 14.29 7.42 -11.00
N TRP A 69 14.21 6.29 -10.33
CA TRP A 69 13.30 5.18 -10.65
C TRP A 69 11.90 5.34 -10.04
N ILE A 70 11.70 6.26 -9.09
CA ILE A 70 10.44 6.39 -8.33
C ILE A 70 9.26 6.72 -9.26
N ASP A 71 9.40 7.69 -10.15
CA ASP A 71 8.33 8.06 -11.07
C ASP A 71 8.02 6.92 -12.05
N ALA A 72 9.04 6.24 -12.57
CA ALA A 72 8.89 5.05 -13.41
C ALA A 72 8.19 3.91 -12.65
N TYR A 73 8.55 3.70 -11.38
CA TYR A 73 7.90 2.71 -10.52
C TYR A 73 6.41 2.99 -10.36
N TRP A 74 6.02 4.23 -10.07
CA TRP A 74 4.60 4.55 -9.87
C TRP A 74 3.79 4.44 -11.15
N ASN A 75 4.38 4.70 -12.31
CA ASN A 75 3.75 4.44 -13.61
C ASN A 75 3.51 2.93 -13.79
N GLU A 76 4.52 2.09 -13.61
CA GLU A 76 4.36 0.63 -13.66
C GLU A 76 3.40 0.10 -12.60
N HIS A 77 3.41 0.70 -11.39
CA HIS A 77 2.47 0.34 -10.33
C HIS A 77 1.02 0.58 -10.74
N GLU A 78 0.72 1.72 -11.39
CA GLU A 78 -0.62 2.00 -11.93
C GLU A 78 -0.99 1.03 -13.05
N GLU A 79 -0.07 0.69 -13.95
CA GLU A 79 -0.29 -0.27 -15.03
C GLU A 79 -0.50 -1.70 -14.49
N SER A 80 0.24 -2.09 -13.47
CA SER A 80 0.17 -3.43 -12.86
C SER A 80 -0.97 -3.62 -11.86
N ARG A 81 -1.78 -2.59 -11.56
CA ARG A 81 -2.81 -2.65 -10.51
C ARG A 81 -4.05 -3.47 -10.86
N TYR A 82 -4.21 -3.86 -12.11
CA TYR A 82 -5.37 -4.64 -12.53
C TYR A 82 -5.39 -6.01 -11.86
N THR A 83 -6.54 -6.33 -11.29
CA THR A 83 -6.76 -7.59 -10.58
C THR A 83 -7.73 -8.49 -11.32
N ARG A 84 -7.70 -9.77 -11.00
CA ARG A 84 -8.69 -10.76 -11.40
C ARG A 84 -9.31 -11.39 -10.16
N TRP A 85 -10.56 -11.85 -10.30
CA TRP A 85 -11.22 -12.60 -9.24
C TRP A 85 -10.56 -13.97 -9.08
N ILE A 86 -10.24 -14.32 -7.83
CA ILE A 86 -9.78 -15.66 -7.44
C ILE A 86 -10.69 -16.15 -6.30
N SER A 87 -11.21 -17.37 -6.42
CA SER A 87 -12.06 -17.95 -5.39
C SER A 87 -11.37 -17.94 -4.02
N TYR A 88 -12.13 -17.58 -2.99
CA TYR A 88 -11.76 -17.55 -1.58
C TYR A 88 -10.76 -16.45 -1.15
N VAL A 89 -9.90 -15.95 -2.05
CA VAL A 89 -9.00 -14.81 -1.77
C VAL A 89 -9.52 -13.48 -2.37
N TYR A 90 -10.58 -13.56 -3.17
CA TYR A 90 -11.32 -12.50 -3.84
C TYR A 90 -10.60 -11.85 -5.02
N TRP A 91 -9.39 -11.36 -4.84
CA TRP A 91 -8.62 -10.75 -5.94
C TRP A 91 -7.16 -11.17 -5.89
N ARG A 92 -6.53 -11.09 -7.04
CA ARG A 92 -5.09 -11.19 -7.23
C ARG A 92 -4.71 -10.41 -8.49
N ARG A 93 -3.53 -9.85 -8.51
CA ARG A 93 -3.05 -9.12 -9.68
C ARG A 93 -3.03 -9.99 -10.92
N GLN A 94 -3.21 -9.34 -12.09
CA GLN A 94 -2.97 -9.99 -13.39
C GLN A 94 -1.46 -10.06 -13.63
N PRO A 95 -0.98 -11.00 -14.48
CA PRO A 95 0.40 -11.05 -14.89
C PRO A 95 0.86 -9.70 -15.46
N PHE A 96 2.06 -9.30 -15.11
CA PHE A 96 2.66 -8.06 -15.55
C PHE A 96 4.18 -8.22 -15.66
N ASP A 97 4.76 -7.84 -16.80
CA ASP A 97 6.18 -7.91 -17.11
C ASP A 97 6.72 -6.49 -17.30
N GLY A 98 7.24 -5.91 -16.23
CA GLY A 98 7.78 -4.55 -16.19
C GLY A 98 9.28 -4.54 -15.88
N ALA A 99 9.89 -3.36 -15.95
CA ALA A 99 11.29 -3.19 -15.62
C ALA A 99 11.53 -3.18 -14.10
N LEU A 100 10.54 -2.75 -13.32
CA LEU A 100 10.64 -2.55 -11.88
C LEU A 100 9.64 -3.42 -11.10
N ILE A 101 8.56 -3.85 -11.77
CA ILE A 101 7.50 -4.67 -11.20
C ILE A 101 7.24 -5.86 -12.11
N ASP A 102 7.45 -7.06 -11.60
CA ASP A 102 7.07 -8.30 -12.28
C ASP A 102 6.04 -9.05 -11.45
N VAL A 103 4.97 -9.50 -12.12
CA VAL A 103 3.92 -10.34 -11.55
C VAL A 103 3.77 -11.58 -12.45
N ASP A 104 3.90 -12.76 -11.88
CA ASP A 104 3.86 -14.02 -12.62
C ASP A 104 2.45 -14.39 -13.11
N GLU A 105 2.36 -15.48 -13.87
CA GLU A 105 1.10 -16.03 -14.40
C GLU A 105 0.07 -16.35 -13.30
N ASN A 106 0.53 -16.63 -12.08
CA ASN A 106 -0.32 -16.90 -10.94
C ASN A 106 -0.75 -15.62 -10.19
N GLY A 107 -0.20 -14.47 -10.59
CA GLY A 107 -0.47 -13.17 -9.99
C GLY A 107 0.37 -12.88 -8.75
N PHE A 108 1.49 -13.58 -8.57
CA PHE A 108 2.43 -13.32 -7.47
C PHE A 108 3.54 -12.37 -7.90
N ARG A 109 3.97 -11.51 -6.98
CA ARG A 109 5.15 -10.67 -7.19
C ARG A 109 6.38 -11.54 -7.34
N VAL A 110 7.10 -11.41 -8.46
CA VAL A 110 8.27 -12.23 -8.74
C VAL A 110 9.40 -11.90 -7.77
N SER A 111 10.01 -12.95 -7.21
CA SER A 111 11.25 -12.87 -6.43
C SER A 111 12.44 -13.26 -7.30
N PRO A 112 13.68 -12.85 -6.95
CA PRO A 112 14.87 -13.26 -7.71
C PRO A 112 14.95 -14.77 -7.88
N SER A 113 15.25 -15.21 -9.11
CA SER A 113 15.33 -16.65 -9.42
C SER A 113 16.50 -17.32 -8.68
N LEU A 114 16.24 -18.48 -8.10
CA LEU A 114 17.25 -19.37 -7.53
C LEU A 114 16.87 -20.81 -7.88
N PRO A 115 17.25 -21.29 -9.09
CA PRO A 115 16.79 -22.58 -9.59
C PRO A 115 17.36 -23.77 -8.82
N ASP A 116 18.53 -23.62 -8.20
CA ASP A 116 19.22 -24.65 -7.40
C ASP A 116 18.95 -24.49 -5.88
N ALA A 117 17.80 -23.88 -5.53
CA ALA A 117 17.39 -23.71 -4.13
C ALA A 117 17.23 -25.06 -3.44
N LEU A 118 17.81 -25.19 -2.26
CA LEU A 118 17.65 -26.33 -1.37
C LEU A 118 16.51 -26.16 -0.38
N HIS A 119 16.24 -24.90 -0.01
CA HIS A 119 15.15 -24.51 0.90
C HIS A 119 14.25 -23.47 0.27
N THR A 120 12.97 -23.53 0.61
CA THR A 120 11.96 -22.58 0.14
C THR A 120 11.22 -21.97 1.32
N ILE A 121 11.17 -20.64 1.36
CA ILE A 121 10.35 -19.88 2.30
C ILE A 121 9.17 -19.28 1.55
N TRP A 122 7.96 -19.43 2.08
CA TRP A 122 6.77 -18.73 1.60
C TRP A 122 6.50 -17.54 2.50
N LEU A 123 6.31 -16.36 1.89
CA LEU A 123 6.07 -15.12 2.60
C LEU A 123 4.67 -14.60 2.26
N PHE A 124 3.79 -14.53 3.27
CA PHE A 124 2.40 -14.09 3.15
C PHE A 124 2.18 -12.75 3.84
N GLY A 125 1.25 -11.95 3.31
CA GLY A 125 0.86 -10.68 3.91
C GLY A 125 0.22 -9.71 2.93
N GLY A 126 0.09 -8.47 3.38
CA GLY A 126 -0.50 -7.37 2.64
C GLY A 126 0.48 -6.66 1.68
N SER A 127 0.22 -5.38 1.43
CA SER A 127 1.02 -4.53 0.52
C SER A 127 2.50 -4.42 0.91
N THR A 128 2.83 -4.51 2.19
CA THR A 128 4.22 -4.53 2.68
C THR A 128 4.99 -5.75 2.15
N VAL A 129 4.36 -6.92 2.17
CA VAL A 129 4.94 -8.16 1.64
C VAL A 129 4.96 -8.14 0.12
N TRP A 130 3.86 -7.71 -0.51
CA TRP A 130 3.83 -7.53 -1.96
C TRP A 130 4.97 -6.61 -2.42
N GLY A 131 5.34 -5.60 -1.63
CA GLY A 131 6.43 -4.69 -1.89
C GLY A 131 5.97 -3.38 -2.55
N THR A 132 4.80 -2.84 -2.15
CA THR A 132 4.36 -1.52 -2.61
C THR A 132 5.40 -0.46 -2.26
N GLY A 133 5.80 0.34 -3.25
CA GLY A 133 6.87 1.33 -3.13
C GLY A 133 8.28 0.79 -3.37
N ASN A 134 8.43 -0.51 -3.73
CA ASN A 134 9.74 -1.13 -3.97
C ASN A 134 9.82 -1.81 -5.34
N ARG A 135 10.98 -1.69 -5.96
CA ARG A 135 11.37 -2.48 -7.15
C ARG A 135 11.43 -3.97 -6.80
N ASN A 136 11.54 -4.83 -7.83
CA ASN A 136 11.63 -6.28 -7.65
C ASN A 136 12.74 -6.70 -6.68
N ASP A 137 13.92 -6.09 -6.78
CA ASP A 137 15.07 -6.34 -5.92
C ASP A 137 14.95 -5.76 -4.50
N GLY A 138 14.05 -4.79 -4.29
CA GLY A 138 13.81 -4.13 -3.01
C GLY A 138 12.67 -4.72 -2.18
N THR A 139 11.94 -5.71 -2.69
CA THR A 139 10.84 -6.34 -1.95
C THR A 139 11.35 -7.08 -0.71
N LEU A 140 10.50 -7.25 0.29
CA LEU A 140 10.84 -7.99 1.51
C LEU A 140 11.32 -9.42 1.19
N ALA A 141 10.70 -10.09 0.22
CA ALA A 141 11.09 -11.42 -0.22
C ALA A 141 12.49 -11.41 -0.86
N ALA A 142 12.77 -10.47 -1.75
CA ALA A 142 14.08 -10.34 -2.39
C ALA A 142 15.19 -10.04 -1.37
N GLN A 143 14.93 -9.14 -0.45
CA GLN A 143 15.88 -8.76 0.61
C GLN A 143 16.14 -9.90 1.59
N LEU A 144 15.10 -10.63 1.97
CA LEU A 144 15.25 -11.82 2.82
C LEU A 144 16.12 -12.89 2.13
N GLN A 145 15.87 -13.17 0.86
CA GLN A 145 16.68 -14.08 0.06
C GLN A 145 18.14 -13.60 -0.03
N ALA A 146 18.36 -12.31 -0.26
CA ALA A 146 19.72 -11.74 -0.31
C ALA A 146 20.46 -11.85 1.03
N VAL A 147 19.76 -11.69 2.16
CA VAL A 147 20.35 -11.87 3.51
C VAL A 147 20.78 -13.33 3.73
N TYR A 148 19.97 -14.30 3.30
CA TYR A 148 20.36 -15.71 3.36
C TYR A 148 21.58 -16.00 2.45
N ALA A 149 21.58 -15.51 1.22
CA ALA A 149 22.70 -15.67 0.30
C ALA A 149 24.01 -15.10 0.84
N GLN A 150 23.91 -14.02 1.64
CA GLN A 150 25.09 -13.40 2.27
C GLN A 150 25.55 -14.11 3.54
N ARG A 151 24.60 -14.54 4.41
CA ARG A 151 24.92 -15.01 5.77
C ARG A 151 25.01 -16.53 5.90
N ALA A 152 24.33 -17.26 5.02
CA ALA A 152 24.25 -18.71 5.02
C ALA A 152 24.11 -19.24 3.58
N PRO A 153 25.08 -18.99 2.68
CA PRO A 153 25.00 -19.31 1.27
C PRO A 153 24.82 -20.81 0.99
N GLU A 154 25.27 -21.66 1.90
CA GLU A 154 25.14 -23.11 1.84
C GLU A 154 23.67 -23.56 1.89
N LEU A 155 22.79 -22.79 2.51
CA LEU A 155 21.36 -23.13 2.62
C LEU A 155 20.61 -22.94 1.30
N LYS A 156 21.13 -22.12 0.37
CA LYS A 156 20.48 -21.85 -0.92
C LYS A 156 18.98 -21.63 -0.79
N VAL A 157 18.60 -20.61 0.00
CA VAL A 157 17.21 -20.29 0.33
C VAL A 157 16.56 -19.48 -0.78
N ARG A 158 15.45 -19.99 -1.32
CA ARG A 158 14.54 -19.25 -2.19
C ARG A 158 13.36 -18.70 -1.39
N VAL A 159 12.96 -17.46 -1.63
CA VAL A 159 11.78 -16.85 -0.99
C VAL A 159 10.72 -16.56 -2.04
N LEU A 160 9.54 -17.16 -1.91
CA LEU A 160 8.37 -16.90 -2.76
C LEU A 160 7.45 -15.88 -2.09
N ASN A 161 7.04 -14.88 -2.86
CA ASN A 161 6.22 -13.78 -2.38
C ASN A 161 4.73 -14.04 -2.70
N PHE A 162 3.94 -14.38 -1.68
CA PHE A 162 2.49 -14.59 -1.76
C PHE A 162 1.69 -13.36 -1.25
N GLY A 163 2.37 -12.24 -0.99
CA GLY A 163 1.72 -11.01 -0.56
C GLY A 163 0.81 -10.42 -1.64
N GLU A 164 -0.24 -9.72 -1.21
CA GLU A 164 -1.08 -8.93 -2.11
C GLU A 164 -1.63 -7.70 -1.39
N SER A 165 -1.77 -6.61 -2.13
CA SER A 165 -2.26 -5.35 -1.57
C SER A 165 -3.67 -5.51 -0.99
N GLY A 166 -3.85 -5.02 0.24
CA GLY A 166 -5.14 -5.07 0.93
C GLY A 166 -5.49 -6.40 1.58
N TYR A 167 -4.67 -7.46 1.43
CA TYR A 167 -4.96 -8.74 2.07
C TYR A 167 -5.00 -8.62 3.60
N VAL A 168 -6.01 -9.24 4.18
CA VAL A 168 -6.13 -9.52 5.62
C VAL A 168 -5.61 -10.93 5.91
N SER A 169 -5.33 -11.24 7.17
CA SER A 169 -4.75 -12.53 7.59
C SER A 169 -5.55 -13.75 7.12
N ARG A 170 -6.87 -13.64 7.04
CA ARG A 170 -7.74 -14.70 6.49
C ARG A 170 -7.45 -14.99 5.02
N GLN A 171 -7.16 -13.97 4.20
CA GLN A 171 -6.80 -14.15 2.79
C GLN A 171 -5.41 -14.77 2.65
N SER A 172 -4.46 -14.37 3.49
CA SER A 172 -3.12 -14.98 3.57
C SER A 172 -3.20 -16.46 3.95
N LEU A 173 -4.03 -16.82 4.92
CA LEU A 173 -4.27 -18.23 5.29
C LEU A 173 -4.89 -19.03 4.14
N THR A 174 -5.86 -18.44 3.44
CA THR A 174 -6.50 -19.10 2.28
C THR A 174 -5.51 -19.26 1.12
N ALA A 175 -4.62 -18.28 0.91
CA ALA A 175 -3.54 -18.39 -0.07
C ALA A 175 -2.56 -19.52 0.27
N LEU A 176 -2.22 -19.69 1.55
CA LEU A 176 -1.43 -20.85 2.01
C LEU A 176 -2.13 -22.18 1.70
N GLN A 177 -3.42 -22.30 2.05
CA GLN A 177 -4.20 -23.52 1.77
C GLN A 177 -4.23 -23.86 0.28
N SER A 178 -4.41 -22.83 -0.56
CA SER A 178 -4.40 -22.98 -2.02
C SER A 178 -3.01 -23.40 -2.55
N ALA A 179 -1.95 -22.80 -2.05
CA ALA A 179 -0.58 -23.15 -2.43
C ALA A 179 -0.24 -24.60 -2.08
N LEU A 180 -0.67 -25.07 -0.90
CA LEU A 180 -0.49 -26.47 -0.48
C LEU A 180 -1.29 -27.45 -1.37
N ALA A 181 -2.48 -27.05 -1.83
CA ALA A 181 -3.34 -27.88 -2.66
C ALA A 181 -2.90 -27.96 -4.13
N CYS A 182 -2.28 -26.90 -4.66
CA CYS A 182 -1.98 -26.75 -6.09
C CYS A 182 -0.59 -27.26 -6.50
N GLY A 183 0.15 -27.96 -5.63
CA GLY A 183 1.46 -28.52 -5.96
C GLY A 183 2.55 -27.47 -6.15
N THR A 184 2.40 -26.30 -5.56
CA THR A 184 3.48 -25.31 -5.43
C THR A 184 4.68 -25.97 -4.76
N PRO A 185 5.92 -25.63 -5.14
CA PRO A 185 7.11 -26.22 -4.51
C PRO A 185 7.00 -26.18 -2.97
N THR A 186 7.18 -27.31 -2.31
CA THR A 186 7.00 -27.43 -0.86
C THR A 186 7.82 -26.37 -0.13
N ALA A 187 7.22 -25.71 0.85
CA ALA A 187 7.92 -24.76 1.71
C ALA A 187 8.48 -25.46 2.94
N ASP A 188 9.70 -25.11 3.31
CA ASP A 188 10.30 -25.47 4.60
C ASP A 188 9.80 -24.54 5.71
N LEU A 189 9.43 -23.31 5.35
CA LEU A 189 8.94 -22.30 6.29
C LEU A 189 7.88 -21.40 5.62
N ALA A 190 6.80 -21.12 6.33
CA ALA A 190 5.82 -20.10 5.97
C ALA A 190 5.87 -18.96 6.99
N ILE A 191 6.02 -17.73 6.49
CA ILE A 191 6.08 -16.52 7.33
C ILE A 191 4.88 -15.64 6.97
N PHE A 192 4.17 -15.15 8.00
CA PHE A 192 3.04 -14.24 7.86
C PHE A 192 3.40 -12.87 8.43
N VAL A 193 3.19 -11.82 7.63
CA VAL A 193 3.36 -10.41 8.02
C VAL A 193 2.03 -9.70 7.78
N ASP A 194 1.11 -9.92 8.69
CA ASP A 194 -0.29 -9.45 8.63
C ASP A 194 -0.65 -8.60 9.86
N GLY A 195 -1.89 -8.14 9.89
CA GLY A 195 -2.52 -7.47 11.03
C GLY A 195 -2.93 -6.03 10.75
N ALA A 196 -2.14 -5.25 10.03
CA ALA A 196 -2.50 -3.86 9.74
C ALA A 196 -3.81 -3.75 8.95
N ASN A 197 -3.93 -4.51 7.86
CA ASN A 197 -5.16 -4.53 7.05
C ASN A 197 -6.34 -5.14 7.80
N ASP A 198 -6.12 -6.07 8.71
CA ASP A 198 -7.17 -6.65 9.57
C ASP A 198 -7.83 -5.58 10.44
N VAL A 199 -7.04 -4.66 11.01
CA VAL A 199 -7.55 -3.54 11.80
C VAL A 199 -8.35 -2.58 10.92
N PHE A 200 -7.82 -2.18 9.76
CA PHE A 200 -8.53 -1.29 8.84
C PHE A 200 -9.82 -1.92 8.31
N ALA A 201 -9.78 -3.17 7.89
CA ALA A 201 -10.96 -3.88 7.42
C ALA A 201 -12.03 -4.03 8.51
N ALA A 202 -11.62 -4.34 9.75
CA ALA A 202 -12.55 -4.42 10.88
C ALA A 202 -13.23 -3.08 11.18
N LEU A 203 -12.50 -1.96 11.07
CA LEU A 203 -13.06 -0.62 11.22
C LEU A 203 -14.05 -0.26 10.11
N GLN A 204 -13.76 -0.66 8.86
CA GLN A 204 -14.63 -0.39 7.72
C GLN A 204 -15.89 -1.26 7.71
N GLN A 205 -15.76 -2.53 8.04
CA GLN A 205 -16.83 -3.53 7.94
C GLN A 205 -17.63 -3.71 9.24
N GLY A 206 -17.13 -3.18 10.37
CA GLY A 206 -17.70 -3.44 11.69
C GLY A 206 -17.49 -4.87 12.20
N ALA A 207 -16.71 -5.70 11.47
CA ALA A 207 -16.42 -7.08 11.84
C ALA A 207 -15.01 -7.48 11.36
N ALA A 208 -14.28 -8.24 12.19
CA ALA A 208 -12.95 -8.72 11.86
C ALA A 208 -12.94 -9.87 10.84
N GLY A 209 -11.88 -9.99 10.07
CA GLY A 209 -11.63 -11.13 9.17
C GLY A 209 -12.31 -11.03 7.80
N PHE A 210 -13.00 -9.93 7.49
CA PHE A 210 -13.50 -9.64 6.16
C PHE A 210 -12.48 -8.80 5.37
N PRO A 211 -12.34 -9.05 4.06
CA PRO A 211 -11.49 -8.23 3.19
C PRO A 211 -11.94 -6.76 3.17
N GLN A 212 -11.03 -5.89 2.84
CA GLN A 212 -11.36 -4.49 2.50
C GLN A 212 -12.21 -4.46 1.22
N ASN A 213 -13.19 -3.55 1.18
CA ASN A 213 -13.99 -3.29 -0.03
C ASN A 213 -13.41 -2.12 -0.80
#